data_9c7a31e07870def753a4714ef7c8576c
#
_entry.id   9c7a31e07870def753a4714ef7c8576c
#
_cell.length_a   1.000
_cell.length_b   1.000
_cell.length_c   1.000
_cell.angle_alpha   90.00
_cell.angle_beta   90.00
_cell.angle_gamma   90.00
#
_symmetry.space_group_name_H-M   'P 1'
#
loop_
_entity.id
_entity.type
_entity.pdbx_description
1 polymer ?
#
loop_
_entity_poly.entity_id
_entity_poly.type
_entity_poly.pdbx_seq_one_letter_code
_entity_poly.pdbx_strand_id
1 'polypeptide(L)'
;MPSLKDLKNRIESVKNTRKITKAMQMVAAAKLRRAQDSAEAARPYNERFNSVLRALATSVGDSESAPKLLCGTGKNQDHLLVVMTAERGLCGGFNSNIAKLARQHADDLINSGKTVKILTVGKKGRDNLRRDYGNSFIDHVDLTQVKRLGYSHAQSIAQDILAR
;
A
#
# COMPACT_ATOMS: atom_id res chain seq x y z
N MET A 1 10.14 34.37 33.79
CA MET A 1 8.77 34.43 33.22
C MET A 1 8.85 34.85 31.78
N PRO A 2 8.10 34.26 30.85
CA PRO A 2 8.09 34.72 29.47
C PRO A 2 7.58 36.15 29.36
N SER A 3 8.23 36.97 28.52
CA SER A 3 7.84 38.36 28.32
C SER A 3 6.50 38.47 27.58
N LEU A 4 5.83 39.61 27.70
CA LEU A 4 4.58 39.86 26.96
C LEU A 4 4.78 39.76 25.44
N LYS A 5 5.97 40.09 24.96
CA LYS A 5 6.37 39.99 23.54
C LYS A 5 6.46 38.49 23.13
N ASP A 6 7.05 37.65 23.98
CA ASP A 6 7.16 36.23 23.70
C ASP A 6 5.79 35.54 23.64
N LEU A 7 4.87 35.92 24.51
CA LEU A 7 3.50 35.44 24.49
C LEU A 7 2.75 35.86 23.21
N LYS A 8 2.89 37.12 22.77
CA LYS A 8 2.30 37.58 21.51
C LYS A 8 2.85 36.83 20.31
N ASN A 9 4.18 36.64 20.22
CA ASN A 9 4.82 35.87 19.15
C ASN A 9 4.34 34.42 19.13
N ARG A 10 4.15 33.82 20.29
CA ARG A 10 3.65 32.45 20.42
C ARG A 10 2.20 32.31 19.96
N ILE A 11 1.35 33.28 20.30
CA ILE A 11 -0.06 33.32 19.85
C ILE A 11 -0.10 33.45 18.31
N GLU A 12 0.72 34.34 17.73
CA GLU A 12 0.78 34.51 16.27
C GLU A 12 1.26 33.26 15.56
N SER A 13 2.32 32.62 16.06
CA SER A 13 2.82 31.34 15.55
C SER A 13 1.75 30.27 15.55
N VAL A 14 1.01 30.11 16.65
CA VAL A 14 -0.08 29.12 16.76
C VAL A 14 -1.23 29.46 15.80
N LYS A 15 -1.59 30.74 15.66
CA LYS A 15 -2.61 31.18 14.68
C LYS A 15 -2.20 30.84 13.23
N ASN A 16 -0.92 31.03 12.89
CA ASN A 16 -0.40 30.70 11.57
C ASN A 16 -0.39 29.19 11.34
N THR A 17 0.06 28.40 12.31
CA THR A 17 0.01 26.93 12.25
C THR A 17 -1.43 26.44 12.07
N ARG A 18 -2.40 27.01 12.77
CA ARG A 18 -3.84 26.70 12.60
C ARG A 18 -4.32 26.97 11.16
N LYS A 19 -3.92 28.10 10.54
CA LYS A 19 -4.29 28.40 9.15
C LYS A 19 -3.71 27.36 8.19
N ILE A 20 -2.44 26.99 8.38
CA ILE A 20 -1.78 25.98 7.55
C ILE A 20 -2.47 24.61 7.68
N THR A 21 -2.72 24.15 8.91
CA THR A 21 -3.36 22.85 9.15
C THR A 21 -4.78 22.79 8.59
N LYS A 22 -5.54 23.91 8.67
CA LYS A 22 -6.87 24.01 8.05
C LYS A 22 -6.80 23.94 6.53
N ALA A 23 -5.83 24.59 5.91
CA ALA A 23 -5.62 24.48 4.47
C ALA A 23 -5.23 23.03 4.06
N MET A 24 -4.35 22.39 4.82
CA MET A 24 -3.99 20.98 4.60
C MET A 24 -5.21 20.06 4.72
N GLN A 25 -6.09 20.29 5.67
CA GLN A 25 -7.34 19.53 5.84
C GLN A 25 -8.24 19.66 4.61
N MET A 26 -8.42 20.88 4.08
CA MET A 26 -9.24 21.09 2.87
C MET A 26 -8.65 20.38 1.64
N VAL A 27 -7.32 20.44 1.45
CA VAL A 27 -6.64 19.75 0.35
C VAL A 27 -6.78 18.23 0.51
N ALA A 28 -6.62 17.71 1.72
CA ALA A 28 -6.77 16.27 2.00
C ALA A 28 -8.21 15.79 1.73
N ALA A 29 -9.22 16.56 2.17
CA ALA A 29 -10.62 16.25 1.91
C ALA A 29 -10.95 16.23 0.41
N ALA A 30 -10.43 17.18 -0.37
CA ALA A 30 -10.63 17.20 -1.81
C ALA A 30 -9.97 16.00 -2.51
N LYS A 31 -8.77 15.59 -2.05
CA LYS A 31 -8.09 14.39 -2.57
C LYS A 31 -8.84 13.12 -2.21
N LEU A 32 -9.33 13.02 -0.98
CA LEU A 32 -10.11 11.87 -0.52
C LEU A 32 -11.38 11.71 -1.36
N ARG A 33 -12.13 12.79 -1.56
CA ARG A 33 -13.35 12.75 -2.38
C ARG A 33 -13.08 12.23 -3.79
N ARG A 34 -12.05 12.76 -4.46
CA ARG A 34 -11.66 12.28 -5.80
C ARG A 34 -11.29 10.80 -5.83
N ALA A 35 -10.60 10.32 -4.80
CA ALA A 35 -10.22 8.91 -4.69
C ALA A 35 -11.45 8.03 -4.46
N GLN A 36 -12.40 8.48 -3.63
CA GLN A 36 -13.68 7.80 -3.41
C GLN A 36 -14.51 7.74 -4.68
N ASP A 37 -14.71 8.88 -5.38
CA ASP A 37 -15.46 8.94 -6.64
C ASP A 37 -14.86 7.96 -7.67
N SER A 38 -13.52 7.88 -7.76
CA SER A 38 -12.83 6.96 -8.67
C SER A 38 -13.02 5.49 -8.28
N ALA A 39 -12.97 5.18 -6.98
CA ALA A 39 -13.16 3.83 -6.47
C ALA A 39 -14.61 3.35 -6.65
N GLU A 40 -15.58 4.24 -6.41
CA GLU A 40 -17.01 3.95 -6.62
C GLU A 40 -17.35 3.72 -8.10
N ALA A 41 -16.78 4.54 -8.98
CA ALA A 41 -16.95 4.36 -10.44
C ALA A 41 -16.36 3.03 -10.95
N ALA A 42 -15.28 2.54 -10.34
CA ALA A 42 -14.65 1.27 -10.72
C ALA A 42 -15.35 0.03 -10.13
N ARG A 43 -16.18 0.18 -9.10
CA ARG A 43 -16.78 -0.93 -8.35
C ARG A 43 -17.61 -1.87 -9.23
N PRO A 44 -18.55 -1.40 -10.10
CA PRO A 44 -19.36 -2.29 -10.93
C PRO A 44 -18.52 -3.16 -11.88
N TYR A 45 -17.46 -2.57 -12.44
CA TYR A 45 -16.51 -3.31 -13.27
C TYR A 45 -15.80 -4.41 -12.48
N ASN A 46 -15.29 -4.09 -11.29
CA ASN A 46 -14.59 -5.04 -10.45
C ASN A 46 -15.48 -6.19 -9.98
N GLU A 47 -16.72 -5.92 -9.63
CA GLU A 47 -17.71 -6.94 -9.25
C GLU A 47 -17.99 -7.90 -10.41
N ARG A 48 -18.20 -7.35 -11.61
CA ARG A 48 -18.44 -8.18 -12.81
C ARG A 48 -17.19 -8.99 -13.18
N PHE A 49 -16.04 -8.38 -13.15
CA PHE A 49 -14.77 -9.04 -13.45
C PHE A 49 -14.50 -10.20 -12.46
N ASN A 50 -14.70 -9.99 -11.18
CA ASN A 50 -14.55 -11.03 -10.16
C ASN A 50 -15.55 -12.18 -10.36
N SER A 51 -16.77 -11.89 -10.78
CA SER A 51 -17.78 -12.91 -11.12
C SER A 51 -17.30 -13.80 -12.29
N VAL A 52 -16.76 -13.18 -13.34
CA VAL A 52 -16.23 -13.89 -14.52
C VAL A 52 -15.00 -14.73 -14.13
N LEU A 53 -14.08 -14.17 -13.33
CA LEU A 53 -12.90 -14.91 -12.87
C LEU A 53 -13.26 -16.14 -12.03
N ARG A 54 -14.26 -16.02 -11.15
CA ARG A 54 -14.74 -17.18 -10.37
C ARG A 54 -15.34 -18.25 -11.27
N ALA A 55 -16.15 -17.87 -12.24
CA ALA A 55 -16.71 -18.81 -13.20
C ALA A 55 -15.61 -19.52 -14.03
N LEU A 56 -14.60 -18.78 -14.48
CA LEU A 56 -13.46 -19.34 -15.17
C LEU A 56 -12.65 -20.29 -14.28
N ALA A 57 -12.34 -19.91 -13.05
CA ALA A 57 -11.61 -20.75 -12.12
C ALA A 57 -12.35 -22.08 -11.85
N THR A 58 -13.68 -22.02 -11.74
CA THR A 58 -14.50 -23.24 -11.56
C THR A 58 -14.52 -24.12 -12.82
N SER A 59 -14.55 -23.52 -14.02
CA SER A 59 -14.61 -24.28 -15.28
C SER A 59 -13.27 -24.87 -15.70
N VAL A 60 -12.16 -24.24 -15.34
CA VAL A 60 -10.80 -24.71 -15.69
C VAL A 60 -10.36 -25.88 -14.79
N GLY A 61 -10.85 -25.93 -13.54
CA GLY A 61 -10.50 -26.99 -12.58
C GLY A 61 -9.00 -27.14 -12.38
N ASP A 62 -8.55 -28.35 -12.04
CA ASP A 62 -7.14 -28.71 -11.81
C ASP A 62 -6.41 -29.14 -13.11
N SER A 63 -6.77 -28.57 -14.24
CA SER A 63 -6.14 -28.90 -15.51
C SER A 63 -4.66 -28.47 -15.54
N GLU A 64 -3.77 -29.35 -15.99
CA GLU A 64 -2.31 -29.02 -16.15
C GLU A 64 -2.06 -27.85 -17.11
N SER A 65 -2.98 -27.56 -18.02
CA SER A 65 -2.92 -26.42 -18.95
C SER A 65 -3.44 -25.11 -18.36
N ALA A 66 -3.94 -25.13 -17.14
CA ALA A 66 -4.53 -23.96 -16.51
C ALA A 66 -3.48 -22.87 -16.18
N PRO A 67 -3.82 -21.60 -16.29
CA PRO A 67 -2.93 -20.51 -15.89
C PRO A 67 -2.52 -20.64 -14.41
N LYS A 68 -1.22 -20.62 -14.13
CA LYS A 68 -0.66 -20.78 -12.77
C LYS A 68 -1.22 -19.78 -11.75
N LEU A 69 -1.66 -18.61 -12.20
CA LEU A 69 -2.32 -17.61 -11.33
C LEU A 69 -3.73 -18.04 -10.86
N LEU A 70 -4.38 -18.98 -11.56
CA LEU A 70 -5.69 -19.52 -11.15
C LEU A 70 -5.54 -20.78 -10.30
N CYS A 71 -4.62 -21.66 -10.67
CA CYS A 71 -4.48 -22.99 -10.05
C CYS A 71 -3.30 -23.09 -9.06
N GLY A 72 -2.48 -22.05 -8.98
CA GLY A 72 -1.25 -22.08 -8.19
C GLY A 72 -0.10 -22.80 -8.89
N THR A 73 1.05 -22.81 -8.26
CA THR A 73 2.28 -23.48 -8.76
C THR A 73 2.49 -24.86 -8.14
N GLY A 74 1.69 -25.25 -7.17
CA GLY A 74 1.91 -26.44 -6.33
C GLY A 74 3.10 -26.32 -5.36
N LYS A 75 3.87 -25.23 -5.43
CA LYS A 75 5.01 -24.96 -4.55
C LYS A 75 4.58 -24.02 -3.42
N ASN A 76 5.01 -24.33 -2.19
CA ASN A 76 4.66 -23.56 -1.00
C ASN A 76 5.90 -23.25 -0.14
N GLN A 77 7.06 -23.07 -0.79
CA GLN A 77 8.31 -22.75 -0.11
C GLN A 77 8.62 -21.26 -0.16
N ASP A 78 8.47 -20.63 -1.32
CA ASP A 78 8.79 -19.23 -1.53
C ASP A 78 7.54 -18.38 -1.53
N HIS A 79 7.50 -17.36 -0.70
CA HIS A 79 6.37 -16.43 -0.56
C HIS A 79 6.78 -14.99 -0.86
N LEU A 80 6.04 -14.32 -1.71
CA LEU A 80 6.17 -12.91 -1.98
C LEU A 80 5.11 -12.12 -1.21
N LEU A 81 5.54 -11.30 -0.27
CA LEU A 81 4.69 -10.33 0.40
C LEU A 81 4.75 -8.97 -0.32
N VAL A 82 3.64 -8.57 -0.91
CA VAL A 82 3.49 -7.25 -1.52
C VAL A 82 2.88 -6.31 -0.50
N VAL A 83 3.69 -5.41 0.05
CA VAL A 83 3.27 -4.50 1.13
C VAL A 83 2.98 -3.12 0.56
N MET A 84 1.69 -2.77 0.45
CA MET A 84 1.23 -1.52 -0.13
C MET A 84 0.88 -0.50 0.96
N THR A 85 1.61 0.60 1.00
CA THR A 85 1.44 1.69 1.98
C THR A 85 1.39 3.06 1.31
N ALA A 86 1.18 4.11 2.08
CA ALA A 86 1.28 5.46 1.56
C ALA A 86 2.74 5.92 1.42
N GLU A 87 2.97 6.89 0.53
CA GLU A 87 4.25 7.58 0.40
C GLU A 87 4.50 8.55 1.57
N ARG A 88 3.43 9.09 2.15
CA ARG A 88 3.48 10.12 3.18
C ARG A 88 2.87 9.62 4.49
N GLY A 89 3.24 10.30 5.58
CA GLY A 89 2.65 10.09 6.91
C GLY A 89 1.42 10.96 7.16
N LEU A 90 1.12 11.16 8.43
CA LEU A 90 -0.04 11.92 8.93
C LEU A 90 -1.40 11.29 8.54
N CYS A 91 -1.44 9.97 8.44
CA CYS A 91 -2.63 9.17 8.14
C CYS A 91 -3.05 8.25 9.32
N GLY A 92 -2.80 8.69 10.55
CA GLY A 92 -3.07 7.89 11.74
C GLY A 92 -2.28 6.57 11.74
N GLY A 93 -2.92 5.48 12.14
CA GLY A 93 -2.32 4.15 12.20
C GLY A 93 -2.24 3.41 10.87
N PHE A 94 -2.62 4.00 9.74
CA PHE A 94 -2.71 3.30 8.46
C PHE A 94 -1.43 2.55 8.08
N ASN A 95 -0.31 3.26 7.96
CA ASN A 95 0.96 2.66 7.56
C ASN A 95 1.52 1.68 8.61
N SER A 96 1.39 2.01 9.89
CA SER A 96 1.89 1.17 10.98
C SER A 96 1.09 -0.12 11.15
N ASN A 97 -0.22 -0.08 10.93
CA ASN A 97 -1.06 -1.27 10.99
C ASN A 97 -0.77 -2.23 9.83
N ILE A 98 -0.57 -1.71 8.61
CA ILE A 98 -0.15 -2.52 7.47
C ILE A 98 1.23 -3.15 7.73
N ALA A 99 2.19 -2.37 8.21
CA ALA A 99 3.52 -2.88 8.53
C ALA A 99 3.48 -3.94 9.66
N LYS A 100 2.61 -3.76 10.66
CA LYS A 100 2.40 -4.75 11.73
C LYS A 100 1.86 -6.05 11.17
N LEU A 101 0.85 -5.99 10.31
CA LEU A 101 0.28 -7.16 9.65
C LEU A 101 1.32 -7.87 8.77
N ALA A 102 2.11 -7.11 8.01
CA ALA A 102 3.17 -7.66 7.17
C ALA A 102 4.25 -8.39 8.00
N ARG A 103 4.64 -7.83 9.16
CA ARG A 103 5.54 -8.53 10.10
C ARG A 103 4.94 -9.84 10.58
N GLN A 104 3.71 -9.82 11.00
CA GLN A 104 3.02 -11.02 11.50
C GLN A 104 3.04 -12.14 10.46
N HIS A 105 2.65 -11.84 9.22
CA HIS A 105 2.70 -12.82 8.13
C HIS A 105 4.12 -13.26 7.78
N ALA A 106 5.09 -12.34 7.80
CA ALA A 106 6.48 -12.70 7.53
C ALA A 106 7.03 -13.64 8.61
N ASP A 107 6.79 -13.33 9.89
CA ASP A 107 7.24 -14.15 11.01
C ASP A 107 6.59 -15.54 11.00
N ASP A 108 5.29 -15.63 10.75
CA ASP A 108 4.55 -16.90 10.66
C ASP A 108 5.13 -17.79 9.54
N LEU A 109 5.45 -17.22 8.39
CA LEU A 109 6.05 -17.93 7.27
C LEU A 109 7.48 -18.38 7.58
N ILE A 110 8.31 -17.49 8.12
CA ILE A 110 9.70 -17.78 8.49
C ILE A 110 9.74 -18.87 9.57
N ASN A 111 8.91 -18.78 10.59
CA ASN A 111 8.81 -19.77 11.67
C ASN A 111 8.32 -21.14 11.15
N SER A 112 7.59 -21.14 10.02
CA SER A 112 7.17 -22.37 9.32
C SER A 112 8.25 -22.90 8.36
N GLY A 113 9.48 -22.36 8.38
CA GLY A 113 10.60 -22.78 7.55
C GLY A 113 10.51 -22.34 6.09
N LYS A 114 9.68 -21.34 5.77
CA LYS A 114 9.48 -20.83 4.41
C LYS A 114 10.37 -19.63 4.11
N THR A 115 10.64 -19.41 2.84
CA THR A 115 11.39 -18.24 2.35
C THR A 115 10.43 -17.08 2.11
N VAL A 116 10.73 -15.91 2.69
CA VAL A 116 9.94 -14.71 2.53
C VAL A 116 10.70 -13.67 1.72
N LYS A 117 10.10 -13.19 0.65
CA LYS A 117 10.53 -12.05 -0.15
C LYS A 117 9.52 -10.93 0.00
N ILE A 118 10.01 -9.69 0.09
CA ILE A 118 9.16 -8.52 0.33
C ILE A 118 9.35 -7.51 -0.80
N LEU A 119 8.24 -7.18 -1.46
CA LEU A 119 8.12 -6.06 -2.38
C LEU A 119 7.31 -4.96 -1.69
N THR A 120 7.88 -3.77 -1.56
CA THR A 120 7.14 -2.63 -0.99
C THR A 120 6.67 -1.67 -2.08
N VAL A 121 5.40 -1.29 -2.02
CA VAL A 121 4.83 -0.19 -2.78
C VAL A 121 4.48 0.92 -1.81
N GLY A 122 5.17 2.05 -1.94
CA GLY A 122 5.05 3.15 -0.99
C GLY A 122 6.18 3.21 0.05
N LYS A 123 6.74 4.39 0.21
CA LYS A 123 7.91 4.66 1.04
C LYS A 123 7.73 4.25 2.50
N LYS A 124 6.52 4.44 3.08
CA LYS A 124 6.29 4.18 4.50
C LYS A 124 6.34 2.70 4.88
N GLY A 125 5.94 1.81 3.99
CA GLY A 125 6.11 0.37 4.17
C GLY A 125 7.59 -0.02 4.26
N ARG A 126 8.38 0.47 3.31
CA ARG A 126 9.82 0.29 3.30
C ARG A 126 10.49 0.80 4.58
N ASP A 127 10.22 2.07 4.96
CA ASP A 127 10.80 2.69 6.13
C ASP A 127 10.51 1.89 7.43
N ASN A 128 9.28 1.36 7.55
CA ASN A 128 8.85 0.61 8.73
C ASN A 128 9.41 -0.82 8.81
N LEU A 129 9.66 -1.47 7.68
CA LEU A 129 10.05 -2.88 7.63
C LEU A 129 11.56 -3.08 7.41
N ARG A 130 12.25 -2.10 6.87
CA ARG A 130 13.66 -2.21 6.45
C ARG A 130 14.59 -2.64 7.58
N ARG A 131 14.34 -2.22 8.80
CA ARG A 131 15.19 -2.55 9.95
C ARG A 131 15.17 -4.05 10.24
N ASP A 132 13.98 -4.65 10.21
CA ASP A 132 13.79 -6.02 10.67
C ASP A 132 13.92 -7.04 9.52
N TYR A 133 13.57 -6.65 8.29
CA TYR A 133 13.51 -7.54 7.12
C TYR A 133 14.34 -7.04 5.93
N GLY A 134 15.39 -6.25 6.16
CA GLY A 134 16.21 -5.66 5.09
C GLY A 134 16.73 -6.68 4.07
N ASN A 135 17.10 -7.87 4.52
CA ASN A 135 17.61 -8.95 3.68
C ASN A 135 16.52 -9.67 2.85
N SER A 136 15.26 -9.52 3.25
CA SER A 136 14.11 -10.11 2.54
C SER A 136 13.55 -9.17 1.46
N PHE A 137 13.98 -7.90 1.42
CA PHE A 137 13.55 -6.97 0.39
C PHE A 137 14.14 -7.34 -0.96
N ILE A 138 13.26 -7.46 -1.95
CA ILE A 138 13.68 -7.69 -3.35
C ILE A 138 13.60 -6.42 -4.17
N ASP A 139 12.64 -5.54 -3.85
CA ASP A 139 12.48 -4.27 -4.56
C ASP A 139 11.59 -3.28 -3.79
N HIS A 140 11.52 -2.05 -4.31
CA HIS A 140 10.71 -0.97 -3.77
C HIS A 140 10.17 -0.09 -4.89
N VAL A 141 8.86 0.00 -4.98
CA VAL A 141 8.18 0.91 -5.92
C VAL A 141 7.93 2.25 -5.22
N ASP A 142 8.62 3.29 -5.69
CA ASP A 142 8.47 4.67 -5.22
C ASP A 142 7.50 5.45 -6.13
N LEU A 143 6.37 5.86 -5.57
CA LEU A 143 5.36 6.64 -6.26
C LEU A 143 5.33 8.12 -5.82
N THR A 144 6.36 8.57 -5.11
CA THR A 144 6.44 9.94 -4.55
C THR A 144 6.27 11.03 -5.60
N GLN A 145 6.83 10.82 -6.80
CA GLN A 145 6.77 11.76 -7.91
C GLN A 145 5.47 11.66 -8.74
N VAL A 146 4.66 10.65 -8.50
CA VAL A 146 3.42 10.44 -9.23
C VAL A 146 2.33 11.37 -8.70
N LYS A 147 1.99 12.39 -9.48
CA LYS A 147 0.93 13.36 -9.11
C LYS A 147 -0.47 12.73 -9.13
N ARG A 148 -0.72 11.82 -10.08
CA ARG A 148 -1.99 11.12 -10.25
C ARG A 148 -1.73 9.67 -10.65
N LEU A 149 -2.19 8.75 -9.81
CA LEU A 149 -2.14 7.32 -10.12
C LEU A 149 -3.06 7.02 -11.31
N GLY A 150 -2.56 6.25 -12.25
CA GLY A 150 -3.29 5.77 -13.41
C GLY A 150 -3.08 4.27 -13.59
N TYR A 151 -3.80 3.68 -14.54
CA TYR A 151 -3.74 2.26 -14.86
C TYR A 151 -2.32 1.78 -15.18
N SER A 152 -1.53 2.58 -15.91
CA SER A 152 -0.15 2.24 -16.29
C SER A 152 0.76 1.94 -15.08
N HIS A 153 0.57 2.66 -13.97
CA HIS A 153 1.34 2.40 -12.74
C HIS A 153 0.97 1.05 -12.12
N ALA A 154 -0.33 0.73 -12.07
CA ALA A 154 -0.79 -0.57 -11.58
C ALA A 154 -0.33 -1.72 -12.50
N GLN A 155 -0.37 -1.50 -13.81
CA GLN A 155 0.10 -2.46 -14.81
C GLN A 155 1.61 -2.74 -14.65
N SER A 156 2.43 -1.70 -14.48
CA SER A 156 3.87 -1.87 -14.25
C SER A 156 4.18 -2.69 -13.00
N ILE A 157 3.48 -2.39 -11.88
CA ILE A 157 3.63 -3.16 -10.63
C ILE A 157 3.19 -4.62 -10.83
N ALA A 158 2.07 -4.84 -11.52
CA ALA A 158 1.59 -6.19 -11.80
C ALA A 158 2.57 -6.99 -12.68
N GLN A 159 3.12 -6.37 -13.73
CA GLN A 159 4.14 -6.98 -14.59
C GLN A 159 5.41 -7.34 -13.81
N ASP A 160 5.86 -6.47 -12.91
CA ASP A 160 7.01 -6.75 -12.05
C ASP A 160 6.75 -7.94 -11.11
N ILE A 161 5.55 -8.02 -10.52
CA ILE A 161 5.15 -9.17 -9.69
C ILE A 161 5.10 -10.46 -10.50
N LEU A 162 4.58 -10.42 -11.73
CA LEU A 162 4.44 -11.59 -12.59
C LEU A 162 5.78 -12.10 -13.16
N ALA A 163 6.76 -11.23 -13.28
CA ALA A 163 8.09 -11.58 -13.78
C ALA A 163 8.97 -12.28 -12.73
N ARG A 164 8.56 -12.28 -11.47
CA ARG A 164 9.30 -12.85 -10.33
C ARG A 164 8.77 -14.22 -9.92
#